data_03b3a170013c58210852ceaac0983e5d
#
_entry.id   03b3a170013c58210852ceaac0983e5d
#
_cell.length_a   1.000
_cell.length_b   1.000
_cell.length_c   1.000
_cell.angle_alpha   90.00
_cell.angle_beta   90.00
_cell.angle_gamma   90.00
#
_symmetry.space_group_name_H-M   'P 1'
#
loop_
_entity.id
_entity.type
_entity.pdbx_description
1 polymer ?
#
loop_
_entity_poly.entity_id
_entity_poly.type
_entity_poly.pdbx_seq_one_letter_code
_entity_poly.pdbx_strand_id
1 'polypeptide(L)'
;MYNYKHRSSRATERKVGRMRVSIIGATGYAGAELLRLLYEHPQADIVHITSESHAGEKISSIYPHLRGILDETLESMKEIERIGKDSDFVFIALPHGHAMAAGKALEGEGTRIIDLGADYRFSDTAVYEAWYGVRHTHKDAPRVYGLAELNREAIRSAKIIGNAGCYTTASILALAPLAKSHLIDMGSIIVDAKSGTSGAGRSAKQANLLSELYDSFKAYGVAQHRHTPEIEQAMTVLSGEPCVLSFTPHLVPMSRGILATCYARLKDGVEQEMVDAAYGKMYGKEYFVRLLGRGGYPATKAVRGSNFCDIAWHIDERTRRVVVLSAIDNLVKGTAG
;
A
#
# COMPACT_ATOMS: atom_id res chain seq x y z
N MET A 1 3.45 -15.13 -29.29
CA MET A 1 2.19 -14.69 -29.90
C MET A 1 1.10 -14.79 -28.86
N TYR A 2 0.74 -13.70 -28.19
CA TYR A 2 -0.36 -13.68 -27.23
C TYR A 2 -1.68 -13.70 -28.00
N ASN A 3 -2.47 -14.74 -27.80
CA ASN A 3 -3.78 -14.89 -28.40
C ASN A 3 -4.78 -13.96 -27.69
N TYR A 4 -4.93 -12.73 -28.17
CA TYR A 4 -6.05 -11.85 -27.83
C TYR A 4 -7.33 -12.40 -28.48
N LYS A 5 -7.95 -13.40 -27.87
CA LYS A 5 -9.34 -13.70 -28.21
C LYS A 5 -10.19 -12.51 -27.74
N HIS A 6 -10.75 -11.80 -28.72
CA HIS A 6 -11.74 -10.77 -28.52
C HIS A 6 -12.79 -11.22 -27.50
N ARG A 7 -12.74 -10.61 -26.29
CA ARG A 7 -13.87 -10.63 -25.36
C ARG A 7 -14.75 -9.42 -25.69
N SER A 8 -15.31 -9.41 -26.91
CA SER A 8 -16.42 -8.53 -27.25
C SER A 8 -17.66 -8.99 -26.48
N SER A 9 -18.38 -8.06 -25.88
CA SER A 9 -19.63 -8.20 -25.13
C SER A 9 -19.53 -8.82 -23.73
N ARG A 10 -18.95 -8.10 -22.75
CA ARG A 10 -19.15 -8.39 -21.32
C ARG A 10 -20.37 -7.66 -20.71
N ALA A 11 -21.20 -7.03 -21.54
CA ALA A 11 -22.28 -6.16 -21.05
C ALA A 11 -23.51 -6.89 -20.46
N THR A 12 -23.61 -8.22 -20.45
CA THR A 12 -24.89 -8.86 -20.06
C THR A 12 -24.85 -10.24 -19.42
N GLU A 13 -23.71 -10.89 -19.25
CA GLU A 13 -23.68 -12.14 -18.51
C GLU A 13 -23.02 -11.96 -17.14
N ARG A 14 -23.83 -11.77 -16.08
CA ARG A 14 -23.38 -11.90 -14.69
C ARG A 14 -22.74 -13.28 -14.54
N LYS A 15 -21.43 -13.34 -14.35
CA LYS A 15 -20.74 -14.60 -14.06
C LYS A 15 -21.08 -15.01 -12.64
N VAL A 16 -21.95 -15.99 -12.51
CA VAL A 16 -22.35 -16.59 -11.22
C VAL A 16 -21.12 -16.97 -10.42
N GLY A 17 -21.03 -16.49 -9.16
CA GLY A 17 -19.94 -16.83 -8.23
C GLY A 17 -18.73 -15.87 -8.20
N ARG A 18 -18.78 -14.72 -8.88
CA ARG A 18 -17.75 -13.67 -8.73
C ARG A 18 -18.15 -12.62 -7.72
N MET A 19 -17.15 -12.09 -7.01
CA MET A 19 -17.31 -10.97 -6.07
C MET A 19 -17.51 -9.67 -6.86
N ARG A 20 -18.54 -8.92 -6.54
CA ARG A 20 -18.84 -7.61 -7.11
C ARG A 20 -17.95 -6.57 -6.43
N VAL A 21 -17.15 -5.88 -7.23
CA VAL A 21 -16.16 -4.95 -6.74
C VAL A 21 -16.37 -3.57 -7.33
N SER A 22 -16.38 -2.54 -6.49
CA SER A 22 -16.47 -1.15 -6.91
C SER A 22 -15.24 -0.36 -6.49
N ILE A 23 -14.88 0.67 -7.29
CA ILE A 23 -13.74 1.53 -7.05
C ILE A 23 -14.17 2.98 -6.98
N ILE A 24 -14.03 3.59 -5.82
CA ILE A 24 -14.26 5.00 -5.59
C ILE A 24 -12.95 5.75 -5.80
N GLY A 25 -12.92 6.69 -6.76
CA GLY A 25 -11.71 7.44 -7.11
C GLY A 25 -10.82 6.73 -8.14
N ALA A 26 -11.41 6.11 -9.16
CA ALA A 26 -10.73 5.30 -10.17
C ALA A 26 -9.72 6.06 -11.04
N THR A 27 -9.76 7.40 -11.09
CA THR A 27 -8.90 8.22 -11.96
C THR A 27 -7.56 8.62 -11.36
N GLY A 28 -7.27 8.27 -10.09
CA GLY A 28 -5.95 8.35 -9.51
C GLY A 28 -5.03 7.21 -9.97
N TYR A 29 -3.71 7.31 -9.76
CA TYR A 29 -2.78 6.22 -10.11
C TYR A 29 -3.09 4.91 -9.37
N ALA A 30 -3.48 4.98 -8.10
CA ALA A 30 -3.89 3.81 -7.34
C ALA A 30 -5.17 3.16 -7.92
N GLY A 31 -6.17 3.98 -8.27
CA GLY A 31 -7.41 3.51 -8.89
C GLY A 31 -7.17 2.87 -10.26
N ALA A 32 -6.32 3.46 -11.10
CA ALA A 32 -5.97 2.89 -12.39
C ALA A 32 -5.22 1.55 -12.26
N GLU A 33 -4.35 1.42 -11.27
CA GLU A 33 -3.64 0.17 -11.00
C GLU A 33 -4.59 -0.91 -10.46
N LEU A 34 -5.54 -0.55 -9.60
CA LEU A 34 -6.63 -1.43 -9.15
C LEU A 34 -7.46 -1.94 -10.33
N LEU A 35 -7.87 -1.05 -11.23
CA LEU A 35 -8.62 -1.44 -12.44
C LEU A 35 -7.87 -2.50 -13.24
N ARG A 36 -6.57 -2.30 -13.45
CA ARG A 36 -5.72 -3.25 -14.17
C ARG A 36 -5.68 -4.61 -13.49
N LEU A 37 -5.46 -4.64 -12.17
CA LEU A 37 -5.36 -5.87 -11.39
C LEU A 37 -6.70 -6.60 -11.28
N LEU A 38 -7.77 -5.88 -10.97
CA LEU A 38 -9.10 -6.46 -10.79
C LEU A 38 -9.73 -6.92 -12.10
N TYR A 39 -9.42 -6.25 -13.22
CA TYR A 39 -9.90 -6.68 -14.54
C TYR A 39 -9.41 -8.10 -14.89
N GLU A 40 -8.19 -8.44 -14.53
CA GLU A 40 -7.60 -9.77 -14.76
C GLU A 40 -7.91 -10.76 -13.63
N HIS A 41 -8.43 -10.29 -12.48
CA HIS A 41 -8.67 -11.15 -11.33
C HIS A 41 -9.79 -12.17 -11.61
N PRO A 42 -9.54 -13.48 -11.40
CA PRO A 42 -10.48 -14.53 -11.81
C PRO A 42 -11.80 -14.50 -11.05
N GLN A 43 -11.82 -13.99 -9.83
CA GLN A 43 -12.96 -13.98 -8.92
C GLN A 43 -13.60 -12.58 -8.76
N ALA A 44 -13.09 -11.54 -9.41
CA ALA A 44 -13.65 -10.20 -9.31
C ALA A 44 -14.45 -9.83 -10.56
N ASP A 45 -15.53 -9.06 -10.32
CA ASP A 45 -16.32 -8.42 -11.35
C ASP A 45 -16.47 -6.94 -10.99
N ILE A 46 -15.91 -6.04 -11.81
CA ILE A 46 -15.96 -4.61 -11.57
C ILE A 46 -17.36 -4.12 -11.95
N VAL A 47 -18.12 -3.63 -10.97
CA VAL A 47 -19.52 -3.20 -11.19
C VAL A 47 -19.69 -1.69 -11.22
N HIS A 48 -18.91 -0.94 -10.43
CA HIS A 48 -18.95 0.53 -10.43
C HIS A 48 -17.55 1.10 -10.36
N ILE A 49 -17.32 2.16 -11.10
CA ILE A 49 -16.11 2.99 -11.03
C ILE A 49 -16.51 4.47 -10.94
N THR A 50 -15.96 5.19 -9.97
CA THR A 50 -16.34 6.60 -9.80
C THR A 50 -15.18 7.57 -9.97
N SER A 51 -15.51 8.79 -10.33
CA SER A 51 -14.63 9.96 -10.26
C SER A 51 -15.46 11.22 -10.14
N GLU A 52 -15.15 12.08 -9.18
CA GLU A 52 -15.86 13.33 -9.00
C GLU A 52 -15.53 14.34 -10.09
N SER A 53 -14.26 14.39 -10.53
CA SER A 53 -13.79 15.34 -11.54
C SER A 53 -14.06 14.91 -12.99
N HIS A 54 -14.42 13.65 -13.23
CA HIS A 54 -14.61 13.08 -14.56
C HIS A 54 -15.89 12.24 -14.67
N ALA A 55 -16.90 12.52 -13.82
CA ALA A 55 -18.19 11.84 -13.90
C ALA A 55 -18.84 12.06 -15.28
N GLY A 56 -19.34 10.98 -15.89
CA GLY A 56 -19.91 10.98 -17.24
C GLY A 56 -18.90 10.73 -18.37
N GLU A 57 -17.59 10.76 -18.09
CA GLU A 57 -16.56 10.41 -19.07
C GLU A 57 -16.24 8.91 -19.04
N LYS A 58 -15.75 8.37 -20.15
CA LYS A 58 -15.22 7.01 -20.18
C LYS A 58 -13.85 6.95 -19.51
N ILE A 59 -13.58 5.91 -18.71
CA ILE A 59 -12.25 5.71 -18.11
C ILE A 59 -11.16 5.61 -19.18
N SER A 60 -11.46 5.08 -20.36
CA SER A 60 -10.54 4.97 -21.50
C SER A 60 -10.22 6.33 -22.16
N SER A 61 -10.97 7.41 -21.89
CA SER A 61 -10.58 8.77 -22.28
C SER A 61 -9.48 9.33 -21.40
N ILE A 62 -9.47 8.93 -20.11
CA ILE A 62 -8.47 9.32 -19.13
C ILE A 62 -7.21 8.45 -19.24
N TYR A 63 -7.41 7.14 -19.46
CA TYR A 63 -6.37 6.12 -19.59
C TYR A 63 -6.49 5.39 -20.94
N PRO A 64 -5.92 5.94 -22.03
CA PRO A 64 -6.11 5.43 -23.40
C PRO A 64 -5.69 3.96 -23.59
N HIS A 65 -4.79 3.42 -22.74
CA HIS A 65 -4.40 2.01 -22.80
C HIS A 65 -5.52 1.05 -22.38
N LEU A 66 -6.61 1.55 -21.79
CA LEU A 66 -7.80 0.75 -21.44
C LEU A 66 -8.83 0.68 -22.58
N ARG A 67 -8.61 1.41 -23.69
CA ARG A 67 -9.57 1.45 -24.81
C ARG A 67 -9.79 0.06 -25.42
N GLY A 68 -11.05 -0.34 -25.53
CA GLY A 68 -11.45 -1.68 -26.01
C GLY A 68 -11.20 -2.80 -24.98
N ILE A 69 -10.70 -2.46 -23.78
CA ILE A 69 -10.51 -3.39 -22.66
C ILE A 69 -11.53 -3.08 -21.56
N LEU A 70 -11.54 -1.83 -21.11
CA LEU A 70 -12.44 -1.30 -20.09
C LEU A 70 -12.89 0.11 -20.53
N ASP A 71 -14.06 0.20 -21.13
CA ASP A 71 -14.63 1.46 -21.65
C ASP A 71 -15.82 1.96 -20.80
N GLU A 72 -15.84 1.60 -19.52
CA GLU A 72 -16.90 1.95 -18.59
C GLU A 72 -16.98 3.46 -18.37
N THR A 73 -18.20 3.97 -18.16
CA THR A 73 -18.44 5.37 -17.81
C THR A 73 -18.23 5.58 -16.32
N LEU A 74 -17.51 6.63 -15.98
CA LEU A 74 -17.27 7.04 -14.60
C LEU A 74 -18.52 7.60 -13.96
N GLU A 75 -18.92 7.07 -12.83
CA GLU A 75 -20.08 7.50 -12.05
C GLU A 75 -19.71 8.61 -11.06
N SER A 76 -20.71 9.37 -10.58
CA SER A 76 -20.54 10.31 -9.47
C SER A 76 -20.63 9.59 -8.13
N MET A 77 -19.93 10.11 -7.11
CA MET A 77 -20.03 9.61 -5.73
C MET A 77 -21.39 9.89 -5.07
N LYS A 78 -22.28 10.67 -5.69
CA LYS A 78 -23.64 10.91 -5.16
C LYS A 78 -24.46 9.63 -5.00
N GLU A 79 -24.13 8.58 -5.75
CA GLU A 79 -24.80 7.28 -5.74
C GLU A 79 -24.14 6.27 -4.80
N ILE A 80 -23.38 6.72 -3.80
CA ILE A 80 -22.50 5.86 -2.97
C ILE A 80 -23.27 4.75 -2.23
N GLU A 81 -24.49 5.02 -1.77
CA GLU A 81 -25.33 4.03 -1.09
C GLU A 81 -25.77 2.93 -2.06
N ARG A 82 -26.15 3.28 -3.30
CA ARG A 82 -26.46 2.30 -4.35
C ARG A 82 -25.24 1.47 -4.69
N ILE A 83 -24.09 2.11 -4.82
CA ILE A 83 -22.79 1.44 -5.07
C ILE A 83 -22.50 0.43 -3.96
N GLY A 84 -22.75 0.78 -2.70
CA GLY A 84 -22.60 -0.14 -1.56
C GLY A 84 -23.49 -1.36 -1.67
N LYS A 85 -24.78 -1.18 -1.94
CA LYS A 85 -25.77 -2.29 -2.11
C LYS A 85 -25.42 -3.24 -3.24
N ASP A 86 -24.86 -2.69 -4.31
CA ASP A 86 -24.48 -3.46 -5.48
C ASP A 86 -23.13 -4.16 -5.38
N SER A 87 -22.37 -3.94 -4.27
CA SER A 87 -20.98 -4.39 -4.14
C SER A 87 -20.76 -5.32 -2.96
N ASP A 88 -19.94 -6.35 -3.16
CA ASP A 88 -19.43 -7.17 -2.08
C ASP A 88 -18.17 -6.50 -1.45
N PHE A 89 -17.40 -5.77 -2.28
CA PHE A 89 -16.23 -5.00 -1.87
C PHE A 89 -16.23 -3.62 -2.51
N VAL A 90 -15.90 -2.59 -1.73
CA VAL A 90 -15.66 -1.23 -2.21
C VAL A 90 -14.25 -0.80 -1.85
N PHE A 91 -13.44 -0.52 -2.87
CA PHE A 91 -12.13 0.10 -2.72
C PHE A 91 -12.29 1.63 -2.75
N ILE A 92 -11.71 2.30 -1.76
CA ILE A 92 -11.71 3.77 -1.67
C ILE A 92 -10.30 4.27 -1.99
N ALA A 93 -10.12 4.89 -3.16
CA ALA A 93 -8.86 5.46 -3.64
C ALA A 93 -8.92 7.00 -3.64
N LEU A 94 -9.38 7.58 -2.54
CA LEU A 94 -9.54 9.02 -2.33
C LEU A 94 -8.32 9.62 -1.59
N PRO A 95 -8.11 10.94 -1.69
CA PRO A 95 -7.21 11.64 -0.79
C PRO A 95 -7.61 11.43 0.68
N HIS A 96 -6.62 11.47 1.60
CA HIS A 96 -6.90 11.37 3.04
C HIS A 96 -7.85 12.48 3.50
N GLY A 97 -8.67 12.16 4.49
CA GLY A 97 -9.75 13.00 4.99
C GLY A 97 -11.08 12.77 4.27
N HIS A 98 -11.09 12.07 3.12
CA HIS A 98 -12.31 11.86 2.33
C HIS A 98 -12.89 10.44 2.44
N ALA A 99 -12.12 9.45 2.83
CA ALA A 99 -12.61 8.07 2.94
C ALA A 99 -13.58 7.88 4.11
N MET A 100 -13.48 8.70 5.16
CA MET A 100 -14.37 8.61 6.33
C MET A 100 -15.84 8.87 5.97
N ALA A 101 -16.12 9.88 5.15
CA ALA A 101 -17.49 10.18 4.71
C ALA A 101 -18.04 9.03 3.85
N ALA A 102 -17.23 8.52 2.93
CA ALA A 102 -17.59 7.37 2.11
C ALA A 102 -17.82 6.11 2.95
N GLY A 103 -16.94 5.83 3.91
CA GLY A 103 -17.07 4.69 4.81
C GLY A 103 -18.33 4.74 5.67
N LYS A 104 -18.72 5.91 6.15
CA LYS A 104 -19.99 6.13 6.86
C LYS A 104 -21.21 5.86 6.00
N ALA A 105 -21.21 6.36 4.75
CA ALA A 105 -22.31 6.16 3.82
C ALA A 105 -22.47 4.70 3.38
N LEU A 106 -21.39 3.91 3.43
CA LEU A 106 -21.38 2.48 3.14
C LEU A 106 -21.68 1.60 4.37
N GLU A 107 -21.77 2.19 5.57
CA GLU A 107 -22.04 1.46 6.79
C GLU A 107 -23.47 0.87 6.77
N GLY A 108 -23.60 -0.40 7.06
CA GLY A 108 -24.90 -1.10 7.03
C GLY A 108 -25.27 -1.74 5.70
N GLU A 109 -24.61 -1.42 4.60
CA GLU A 109 -24.93 -1.96 3.26
C GLU A 109 -24.40 -3.39 3.02
N GLY A 110 -23.75 -4.00 4.00
CA GLY A 110 -23.23 -5.37 3.91
C GLY A 110 -21.91 -5.50 3.13
N THR A 111 -21.50 -4.45 2.44
CA THR A 111 -20.22 -4.38 1.70
C THR A 111 -19.01 -4.32 2.63
N ARG A 112 -17.87 -4.79 2.15
CA ARG A 112 -16.57 -4.63 2.81
C ARG A 112 -15.79 -3.50 2.18
N ILE A 113 -15.15 -2.70 3.01
CA ILE A 113 -14.44 -1.49 2.59
C ILE A 113 -12.93 -1.71 2.68
N ILE A 114 -12.21 -1.34 1.61
CA ILE A 114 -10.76 -1.32 1.58
C ILE A 114 -10.33 0.12 1.27
N ASP A 115 -9.85 0.84 2.29
CA ASP A 115 -9.36 2.20 2.13
C ASP A 115 -7.88 2.21 1.75
N LEU A 116 -7.57 2.70 0.56
CA LEU A 116 -6.19 2.91 0.10
C LEU A 116 -5.60 4.21 0.61
N GLY A 117 -6.45 5.08 1.18
CA GLY A 117 -6.05 6.29 1.88
C GLY A 117 -5.41 5.97 3.24
N ALA A 118 -5.43 6.96 4.12
CA ALA A 118 -4.84 6.82 5.44
C ALA A 118 -5.85 6.82 6.58
N ASP A 119 -7.13 7.04 6.25
CA ASP A 119 -8.16 7.36 7.23
C ASP A 119 -8.44 6.20 8.20
N TYR A 120 -8.21 4.97 7.77
CA TYR A 120 -8.47 3.77 8.58
C TYR A 120 -7.21 2.96 8.96
N ARG A 121 -5.99 3.54 8.83
CA ARG A 121 -4.73 2.84 9.14
C ARG A 121 -4.41 2.78 10.64
N PHE A 122 -4.86 3.76 11.39
CA PHE A 122 -4.47 3.92 12.79
C PHE A 122 -5.51 3.30 13.74
N SER A 123 -5.04 2.57 14.74
CA SER A 123 -5.86 2.10 15.85
C SER A 123 -6.30 3.27 16.73
N ASP A 124 -5.36 4.19 17.03
CA ASP A 124 -5.63 5.44 17.71
C ASP A 124 -5.86 6.60 16.72
N THR A 125 -7.08 7.10 16.68
CA THR A 125 -7.46 8.23 15.81
C THR A 125 -6.82 9.54 16.22
N ALA A 126 -6.36 9.70 17.48
CA ALA A 126 -5.65 10.89 17.90
C ALA A 126 -4.29 11.03 17.21
N VAL A 127 -3.61 9.90 16.96
CA VAL A 127 -2.37 9.87 16.18
C VAL A 127 -2.63 10.31 14.75
N TYR A 128 -3.71 9.80 14.12
CA TYR A 128 -4.10 10.25 12.79
C TYR A 128 -4.36 11.76 12.76
N GLU A 129 -5.18 12.28 13.70
CA GLU A 129 -5.51 13.70 13.76
C GLU A 129 -4.26 14.58 13.92
N ALA A 130 -3.32 14.18 14.77
CA ALA A 130 -2.08 14.91 15.01
C ALA A 130 -1.18 14.99 13.76
N TRP A 131 -1.04 13.88 13.02
CA TRP A 131 -0.12 13.82 11.89
C TRP A 131 -0.72 14.24 10.55
N TYR A 132 -2.03 14.10 10.39
CA TYR A 132 -2.71 14.48 9.14
C TYR A 132 -3.36 15.86 9.20
N GLY A 133 -3.54 16.43 10.40
CA GLY A 133 -4.21 17.73 10.60
C GLY A 133 -5.70 17.70 10.24
N VAL A 134 -6.30 16.52 10.22
CA VAL A 134 -7.70 16.30 9.84
C VAL A 134 -8.42 15.58 10.97
N ARG A 135 -9.57 16.11 11.39
CA ARG A 135 -10.42 15.46 12.39
C ARG A 135 -10.98 14.14 11.87
N HIS A 136 -10.84 13.07 12.64
CA HIS A 136 -11.41 11.78 12.29
C HIS A 136 -12.90 11.74 12.63
N THR A 137 -13.76 11.66 11.61
CA THR A 137 -15.22 11.72 11.77
C THR A 137 -15.89 10.35 11.90
N HIS A 138 -15.15 9.26 11.82
CA HIS A 138 -15.65 7.87 11.91
C HIS A 138 -14.79 7.05 12.90
N LYS A 139 -14.71 7.56 14.16
CA LYS A 139 -13.76 7.05 15.18
C LYS A 139 -14.07 5.63 15.63
N ASP A 140 -15.34 5.29 15.77
CA ASP A 140 -15.80 4.01 16.34
C ASP A 140 -15.88 2.87 15.32
N ALA A 141 -15.61 3.16 14.04
CA ALA A 141 -15.64 2.15 12.99
C ALA A 141 -14.59 1.05 13.23
N PRO A 142 -15.01 -0.23 13.31
CA PRO A 142 -14.08 -1.34 13.46
C PRO A 142 -13.21 -1.47 12.21
N ARG A 143 -11.90 -1.41 12.39
CA ARG A 143 -10.93 -1.42 11.30
C ARG A 143 -9.77 -2.34 11.59
N VAL A 144 -9.18 -2.87 10.52
CA VAL A 144 -7.99 -3.72 10.58
C VAL A 144 -6.91 -3.10 9.69
N TYR A 145 -5.68 -3.08 10.18
CA TYR A 145 -4.52 -2.65 9.39
C TYR A 145 -4.21 -3.65 8.27
N GLY A 146 -4.28 -3.17 7.04
CA GLY A 146 -4.27 -3.95 5.81
C GLY A 146 -2.86 -4.29 5.31
N LEU A 147 -2.11 -5.09 6.07
CA LEU A 147 -0.88 -5.72 5.59
C LEU A 147 -1.04 -7.24 5.73
N ALA A 148 -1.35 -7.89 4.60
CA ALA A 148 -1.83 -9.28 4.56
C ALA A 148 -0.84 -10.29 5.16
N GLU A 149 0.46 -10.08 4.98
CA GLU A 149 1.51 -10.94 5.52
C GLU A 149 1.54 -10.98 7.05
N LEU A 150 1.02 -9.93 7.70
CA LEU A 150 1.02 -9.82 9.16
C LEU A 150 -0.38 -10.05 9.77
N ASN A 151 -1.45 -9.67 9.07
CA ASN A 151 -2.79 -9.56 9.62
C ASN A 151 -3.84 -10.40 8.86
N ARG A 152 -3.43 -11.44 8.13
CA ARG A 152 -4.30 -12.22 7.21
C ARG A 152 -5.61 -12.66 7.84
N GLU A 153 -5.57 -13.25 9.04
CA GLU A 153 -6.78 -13.77 9.68
C GLU A 153 -7.73 -12.66 10.11
N ALA A 154 -7.20 -11.55 10.65
CA ALA A 154 -8.00 -10.39 11.00
C ALA A 154 -8.64 -9.74 9.76
N ILE A 155 -7.89 -9.65 8.65
CA ILE A 155 -8.37 -9.11 7.38
C ILE A 155 -9.53 -9.93 6.82
N ARG A 156 -9.52 -11.26 6.97
CA ARG A 156 -10.60 -12.14 6.46
C ARG A 156 -11.97 -11.80 7.02
N SER A 157 -12.05 -11.36 8.26
CA SER A 157 -13.30 -11.03 8.94
C SER A 157 -13.59 -9.52 9.00
N ALA A 158 -12.64 -8.67 8.61
CA ALA A 158 -12.77 -7.22 8.73
C ALA A 158 -13.87 -6.66 7.84
N LYS A 159 -14.61 -5.69 8.36
CA LYS A 159 -15.54 -4.85 7.59
C LYS A 159 -14.80 -3.71 6.90
N ILE A 160 -13.88 -3.07 7.61
CA ILE A 160 -13.05 -1.98 7.08
C ILE A 160 -11.59 -2.37 7.20
N ILE A 161 -10.88 -2.26 6.10
CA ILE A 161 -9.45 -2.52 5.99
C ILE A 161 -8.76 -1.21 5.63
N GLY A 162 -7.91 -0.71 6.52
CA GLY A 162 -7.01 0.42 6.24
C GLY A 162 -5.75 -0.08 5.57
N ASN A 163 -5.68 -0.01 4.25
CA ASN A 163 -4.56 -0.54 3.49
C ASN A 163 -3.25 0.21 3.80
N ALA A 164 -2.15 -0.53 3.99
CA ALA A 164 -0.85 0.03 4.35
C ALA A 164 -0.33 1.04 3.31
N GLY A 165 0.40 2.05 3.75
CA GLY A 165 1.07 2.99 2.86
C GLY A 165 2.26 2.35 2.13
N CYS A 166 2.68 2.95 1.02
CA CYS A 166 3.72 2.36 0.19
C CYS A 166 5.09 2.24 0.89
N TYR A 167 5.57 3.30 1.51
CA TYR A 167 6.80 3.24 2.31
C TYR A 167 6.66 2.34 3.54
N THR A 168 5.49 2.38 4.17
CA THR A 168 5.23 1.58 5.37
C THR A 168 5.21 0.10 5.04
N THR A 169 4.62 -0.30 3.90
CA THR A 169 4.69 -1.68 3.42
C THR A 169 6.14 -2.16 3.28
N ALA A 170 6.99 -1.40 2.58
CA ALA A 170 8.40 -1.78 2.40
C ALA A 170 9.16 -1.86 3.74
N SER A 171 8.97 -0.87 4.61
CA SER A 171 9.71 -0.74 5.87
C SER A 171 9.24 -1.75 6.92
N ILE A 172 7.93 -1.94 7.04
CA ILE A 172 7.36 -2.88 8.00
C ILE A 172 7.73 -4.32 7.62
N LEU A 173 7.58 -4.70 6.35
CA LEU A 173 7.98 -6.05 5.92
C LEU A 173 9.48 -6.29 6.10
N ALA A 174 10.32 -5.26 5.93
CA ALA A 174 11.75 -5.35 6.21
C ALA A 174 12.03 -5.63 7.70
N LEU A 175 11.39 -4.92 8.61
CA LEU A 175 11.72 -4.90 10.04
C LEU A 175 10.92 -5.90 10.89
N ALA A 176 9.75 -6.33 10.43
CA ALA A 176 8.82 -7.16 11.20
C ALA A 176 9.42 -8.45 11.77
N PRO A 177 10.24 -9.24 11.03
CA PRO A 177 10.85 -10.43 11.60
C PRO A 177 11.76 -10.13 12.78
N LEU A 178 12.52 -9.05 12.70
CA LEU A 178 13.47 -8.63 13.74
C LEU A 178 12.76 -8.11 14.98
N ALA A 179 11.75 -7.28 14.79
CA ALA A 179 10.93 -6.72 15.87
C ALA A 179 10.16 -7.83 16.61
N LYS A 180 9.46 -8.70 15.89
CA LYS A 180 8.70 -9.81 16.48
C LYS A 180 9.56 -10.83 17.20
N SER A 181 10.80 -11.00 16.78
CA SER A 181 11.76 -11.91 17.42
C SER A 181 12.62 -11.21 18.48
N HIS A 182 12.36 -9.94 18.79
CA HIS A 182 13.09 -9.13 19.78
C HIS A 182 14.61 -9.07 19.56
N LEU A 183 15.07 -9.08 18.30
CA LEU A 183 16.49 -9.13 17.94
C LEU A 183 17.15 -7.75 17.86
N ILE A 184 16.35 -6.67 17.83
CA ILE A 184 16.84 -5.30 17.65
C ILE A 184 16.41 -4.37 18.78
N ASP A 185 17.17 -3.31 18.98
CA ASP A 185 16.83 -2.18 19.84
C ASP A 185 15.80 -1.30 19.10
N MET A 186 14.56 -1.24 19.62
CA MET A 186 13.44 -0.53 19.01
C MET A 186 13.64 0.98 18.94
N GLY A 187 14.47 1.57 19.80
CA GLY A 187 14.80 2.99 19.78
C GLY A 187 15.92 3.36 18.79
N SER A 188 16.56 2.35 18.17
CA SER A 188 17.70 2.57 17.26
C SER A 188 17.33 2.53 15.77
N ILE A 189 16.05 2.35 15.44
CA ILE A 189 15.59 2.16 14.06
C ILE A 189 15.70 3.44 13.25
N ILE A 190 16.34 3.32 12.09
CA ILE A 190 16.40 4.37 11.07
C ILE A 190 15.90 3.77 9.76
N VAL A 191 14.98 4.42 9.11
CA VAL A 191 14.48 4.07 7.78
C VAL A 191 14.81 5.19 6.79
N ASP A 192 15.66 4.89 5.83
CA ASP A 192 16.05 5.78 4.74
C ASP A 192 15.51 5.20 3.42
N ALA A 193 14.44 5.79 2.89
CA ALA A 193 13.68 5.22 1.79
C ALA A 193 13.63 6.13 0.55
N LYS A 194 13.75 5.52 -0.62
CA LYS A 194 13.76 6.16 -1.93
C LYS A 194 12.52 5.72 -2.71
N SER A 195 11.74 6.67 -3.23
CA SER A 195 10.52 6.40 -4.00
C SER A 195 10.52 7.06 -5.36
N GLY A 196 9.97 6.34 -6.33
CA GLY A 196 9.58 6.94 -7.60
C GLY A 196 8.42 7.93 -7.45
N THR A 197 8.29 8.79 -8.43
CA THR A 197 7.42 9.97 -8.42
C THR A 197 5.92 9.66 -8.45
N SER A 198 5.52 8.50 -8.95
CA SER A 198 4.11 8.09 -8.97
C SER A 198 3.50 7.96 -7.57
N GLY A 199 4.33 7.79 -6.53
CA GLY A 199 3.90 7.79 -5.12
C GLY A 199 3.33 9.12 -4.65
N ALA A 200 3.65 10.24 -5.32
CA ALA A 200 3.11 11.56 -5.03
C ALA A 200 1.69 11.79 -5.60
N GLY A 201 1.13 10.82 -6.33
CA GLY A 201 -0.17 10.88 -6.96
C GLY A 201 -0.16 11.58 -8.33
N ARG A 202 -1.34 11.62 -8.98
CA ARG A 202 -1.49 12.13 -10.36
C ARG A 202 -1.59 13.65 -10.44
N SER A 203 -1.94 14.32 -9.35
CA SER A 203 -2.09 15.78 -9.36
C SER A 203 -0.78 16.48 -9.72
N ALA A 204 -0.83 17.38 -10.70
CA ALA A 204 0.31 18.18 -11.11
C ALA A 204 0.74 19.11 -9.97
N LYS A 205 2.02 19.00 -9.58
CA LYS A 205 2.68 19.88 -8.62
C LYS A 205 4.02 20.25 -9.20
N GLN A 206 4.49 21.49 -9.00
CA GLN A 206 5.78 21.93 -9.50
C GLN A 206 6.90 20.95 -9.15
N ALA A 207 6.96 20.52 -7.90
CA ALA A 207 7.96 19.56 -7.42
C ALA A 207 7.95 18.18 -8.11
N ASN A 208 6.91 17.88 -8.90
CA ASN A 208 6.73 16.60 -9.61
C ASN A 208 6.84 16.77 -11.14
N LEU A 209 7.14 17.98 -11.63
CA LEU A 209 7.35 18.21 -13.05
C LEU A 209 8.65 17.54 -13.52
N LEU A 210 8.66 17.07 -14.76
CA LEU A 210 9.82 16.38 -15.31
C LEU A 210 11.10 17.25 -15.24
N SER A 211 10.99 18.54 -15.57
CA SER A 211 12.09 19.50 -15.50
C SER A 211 12.66 19.74 -14.10
N GLU A 212 11.85 19.49 -13.06
CA GLU A 212 12.28 19.64 -11.66
C GLU A 212 12.85 18.33 -11.09
N LEU A 213 12.46 17.21 -11.68
CA LEU A 213 12.80 15.86 -11.20
C LEU A 213 13.95 15.22 -11.98
N TYR A 214 14.07 15.54 -13.27
CA TYR A 214 15.11 14.94 -14.10
C TYR A 214 16.49 15.34 -13.54
N ASP A 215 17.34 14.32 -13.35
CA ASP A 215 18.66 14.47 -12.71
C ASP A 215 18.64 15.05 -11.28
N SER A 216 17.46 15.08 -10.60
CA SER A 216 17.31 15.56 -9.24
C SER A 216 16.94 14.46 -8.26
N PHE A 217 17.62 14.41 -7.15
CA PHE A 217 17.41 13.47 -6.06
C PHE A 217 17.36 14.24 -4.74
N LYS A 218 16.23 14.16 -4.02
CA LYS A 218 16.05 14.97 -2.80
C LYS A 218 15.26 14.26 -1.72
N ALA A 219 15.63 14.54 -0.46
CA ALA A 219 14.79 14.19 0.70
C ALA A 219 13.58 15.15 0.79
N TYR A 220 12.50 14.68 1.40
CA TYR A 220 11.33 15.50 1.70
C TYR A 220 10.65 15.03 2.98
N GLY A 221 9.89 15.92 3.63
CA GLY A 221 9.14 15.58 4.84
C GLY A 221 9.98 14.99 5.97
N VAL A 222 11.26 15.35 6.08
CA VAL A 222 12.18 14.85 7.10
C VAL A 222 11.62 15.15 8.49
N ALA A 223 11.57 14.14 9.35
CA ALA A 223 11.00 14.16 10.70
C ALA A 223 9.50 14.54 10.78
N GLN A 224 8.80 14.69 9.64
CA GLN A 224 7.40 15.13 9.57
C GLN A 224 6.53 14.29 8.62
N HIS A 225 7.10 13.23 8.05
CA HIS A 225 6.36 12.41 7.08
C HIS A 225 5.31 11.56 7.77
N ARG A 226 4.08 11.58 7.23
CA ARG A 226 2.89 10.93 7.79
C ARG A 226 2.96 9.40 7.87
N HIS A 227 3.92 8.76 7.22
CA HIS A 227 4.16 7.32 7.37
C HIS A 227 4.98 6.96 8.62
N THR A 228 5.63 7.94 9.28
CA THR A 228 6.40 7.70 10.50
C THR A 228 5.57 7.00 11.58
N PRO A 229 4.44 7.57 12.06
CA PRO A 229 3.65 6.94 13.12
C PRO A 229 3.01 5.61 12.69
N GLU A 230 2.79 5.41 11.41
CA GLU A 230 2.27 4.15 10.88
C GLU A 230 3.30 3.01 11.04
N ILE A 231 4.57 3.28 10.76
CA ILE A 231 5.66 2.30 10.97
C ILE A 231 5.85 2.07 12.48
N GLU A 232 5.86 3.13 13.28
CA GLU A 232 6.00 3.05 14.75
C GLU A 232 4.89 2.21 15.37
N GLN A 233 3.62 2.43 14.96
CA GLN A 233 2.48 1.63 15.42
C GLN A 233 2.69 0.15 15.12
N ALA A 234 3.06 -0.20 13.89
CA ALA A 234 3.24 -1.59 13.49
C ALA A 234 4.41 -2.25 14.24
N MET A 235 5.51 -1.55 14.41
CA MET A 235 6.68 -2.05 15.15
C MET A 235 6.36 -2.24 16.63
N THR A 236 5.65 -1.29 17.24
CA THR A 236 5.19 -1.38 18.64
C THR A 236 4.27 -2.60 18.85
N VAL A 237 3.30 -2.81 17.95
CA VAL A 237 2.40 -3.97 18.03
C VAL A 237 3.14 -5.29 17.88
N LEU A 238 4.13 -5.36 16.99
CA LEU A 238 4.89 -6.59 16.72
C LEU A 238 5.84 -6.96 17.83
N SER A 239 6.51 -5.96 18.43
CA SER A 239 7.50 -6.19 19.49
C SER A 239 6.90 -6.17 20.89
N GLY A 240 5.73 -5.56 21.10
CA GLY A 240 5.19 -5.25 22.42
C GLY A 240 5.97 -4.15 23.17
N GLU A 241 6.98 -3.54 22.54
CA GLU A 241 7.80 -2.46 23.08
C GLU A 241 7.53 -1.16 22.34
N PRO A 242 7.47 0.03 22.99
CA PRO A 242 7.31 1.30 22.32
C PRO A 242 8.41 1.52 21.27
N CYS A 243 8.01 1.93 20.06
CA CYS A 243 8.94 2.23 18.98
C CYS A 243 8.87 3.71 18.63
N VAL A 244 10.02 4.37 18.59
CA VAL A 244 10.20 5.71 18.04
C VAL A 244 11.37 5.63 17.06
N LEU A 245 11.16 6.02 15.81
CA LEU A 245 12.15 5.85 14.76
C LEU A 245 12.39 7.11 13.94
N SER A 246 13.54 7.15 13.28
CA SER A 246 13.81 8.17 12.26
C SER A 246 13.43 7.67 10.88
N PHE A 247 12.55 8.41 10.18
CA PHE A 247 12.14 8.13 8.82
C PHE A 247 12.51 9.28 7.88
N THR A 248 13.31 8.99 6.86
CA THR A 248 13.74 9.97 5.86
C THR A 248 13.36 9.47 4.46
N PRO A 249 12.24 9.93 3.88
CA PRO A 249 11.88 9.61 2.51
C PRO A 249 12.61 10.49 1.51
N HIS A 250 12.92 9.92 0.34
CA HIS A 250 13.48 10.63 -0.80
C HIS A 250 12.63 10.42 -2.04
N LEU A 251 12.57 11.45 -2.87
CA LEU A 251 12.03 11.35 -4.22
C LEU A 251 13.18 11.22 -5.21
N VAL A 252 13.11 10.21 -6.07
CA VAL A 252 14.14 9.91 -7.07
C VAL A 252 13.56 9.99 -8.48
N PRO A 253 14.37 10.28 -9.52
CA PRO A 253 13.92 10.51 -10.89
C PRO A 253 13.57 9.20 -11.61
N MET A 254 12.67 8.44 -11.03
CA MET A 254 12.07 7.25 -11.64
C MET A 254 10.55 7.26 -11.44
N SER A 255 9.79 6.61 -12.30
CA SER A 255 8.33 6.60 -12.22
C SER A 255 7.86 5.75 -11.05
N ARG A 256 8.30 4.49 -10.94
CA ARG A 256 7.82 3.50 -9.97
C ARG A 256 8.97 2.86 -9.20
N GLY A 257 8.65 2.37 -8.03
CA GLY A 257 9.49 1.59 -7.15
C GLY A 257 9.80 2.31 -5.85
N ILE A 258 9.96 1.53 -4.79
CA ILE A 258 10.53 1.95 -3.50
C ILE A 258 11.70 1.06 -3.18
N LEU A 259 12.80 1.65 -2.75
CA LEU A 259 13.89 0.97 -2.05
C LEU A 259 13.99 1.57 -0.65
N ALA A 260 13.67 0.78 0.36
CA ALA A 260 13.86 1.12 1.76
C ALA A 260 15.16 0.50 2.28
N THR A 261 16.01 1.31 2.90
CA THR A 261 17.18 0.87 3.66
C THR A 261 16.89 1.11 5.14
N CYS A 262 16.75 0.04 5.89
CA CYS A 262 16.42 0.07 7.31
C CYS A 262 17.65 -0.32 8.13
N TYR A 263 17.96 0.46 9.13
CA TYR A 263 19.07 0.21 10.04
C TYR A 263 18.53 0.02 11.45
N ALA A 264 19.07 -0.95 12.18
CA ALA A 264 18.79 -1.10 13.60
C ALA A 264 20.01 -1.68 14.33
N ARG A 265 20.18 -1.36 15.60
CA ARG A 265 21.20 -2.00 16.45
C ARG A 265 20.69 -3.37 16.86
N LEU A 266 21.51 -4.40 16.70
CA LEU A 266 21.24 -5.71 17.25
C LEU A 266 21.38 -5.70 18.78
N LYS A 267 20.50 -6.45 19.45
CA LYS A 267 20.64 -6.71 20.89
C LYS A 267 21.87 -7.60 21.15
N ASP A 268 22.38 -7.57 22.36
CA ASP A 268 23.54 -8.38 22.76
C ASP A 268 23.24 -9.89 22.58
N GLY A 269 24.24 -10.63 22.11
CA GLY A 269 24.12 -12.06 21.85
C GLY A 269 23.33 -12.46 20.61
N VAL A 270 22.85 -11.48 19.80
CA VAL A 270 22.19 -11.79 18.54
C VAL A 270 23.23 -12.15 17.49
N GLU A 271 23.11 -13.37 16.97
CA GLU A 271 23.95 -13.94 15.91
C GLU A 271 23.24 -13.95 14.57
N GLN A 272 24.00 -14.10 13.49
CA GLN A 272 23.49 -14.08 12.12
C GLN A 272 22.40 -15.15 11.87
N GLU A 273 22.59 -16.35 12.44
CA GLU A 273 21.67 -17.48 12.31
C GLU A 273 20.30 -17.18 12.92
N MET A 274 20.25 -16.37 13.97
CA MET A 274 19.00 -15.93 14.61
C MET A 274 18.23 -14.98 13.69
N VAL A 275 18.94 -14.09 13.01
CA VAL A 275 18.37 -13.19 12.02
C VAL A 275 17.81 -13.99 10.83
N ASP A 276 18.60 -14.91 10.28
CA ASP A 276 18.18 -15.77 9.16
C ASP A 276 16.92 -16.59 9.52
N ALA A 277 16.91 -17.17 10.72
CA ALA A 277 15.78 -17.94 11.22
C ALA A 277 14.51 -17.09 11.39
N ALA A 278 14.64 -15.83 11.83
CA ALA A 278 13.51 -14.92 11.99
C ALA A 278 12.82 -14.64 10.65
N TYR A 279 13.60 -14.34 9.61
CA TYR A 279 13.05 -14.14 8.25
C TYR A 279 12.44 -15.42 7.68
N GLY A 280 13.14 -16.54 7.78
CA GLY A 280 12.65 -17.84 7.31
C GLY A 280 11.36 -18.26 8.00
N LYS A 281 11.23 -18.06 9.30
CA LYS A 281 10.05 -18.37 10.10
C LYS A 281 8.84 -17.51 9.69
N MET A 282 9.05 -16.21 9.46
CA MET A 282 7.95 -15.29 9.15
C MET A 282 7.52 -15.37 7.70
N TYR A 283 8.46 -15.43 6.76
CA TYR A 283 8.17 -15.26 5.34
C TYR A 283 8.43 -16.50 4.47
N GLY A 284 8.92 -17.58 5.04
CA GLY A 284 9.26 -18.78 4.26
C GLY A 284 8.09 -19.41 3.49
N LYS A 285 6.85 -19.05 3.84
CA LYS A 285 5.60 -19.49 3.16
C LYS A 285 4.84 -18.34 2.49
N GLU A 286 5.36 -17.10 2.54
CA GLU A 286 4.72 -15.93 1.96
C GLU A 286 5.09 -15.77 0.48
N TYR A 287 4.17 -16.09 -0.41
CA TYR A 287 4.42 -16.10 -1.86
C TYR A 287 4.93 -14.76 -2.40
N PHE A 288 4.42 -13.64 -1.88
CA PHE A 288 4.77 -12.31 -2.35
C PHE A 288 5.97 -11.67 -1.62
N VAL A 289 6.62 -12.39 -0.70
CA VAL A 289 7.86 -11.95 -0.08
C VAL A 289 9.00 -12.86 -0.53
N ARG A 290 9.98 -12.28 -1.24
CA ARG A 290 11.16 -13.02 -1.71
C ARG A 290 12.35 -12.69 -0.84
N LEU A 291 12.86 -13.68 -0.14
CA LEU A 291 14.04 -13.55 0.69
C LEU A 291 15.29 -13.77 -0.19
N LEU A 292 16.04 -12.70 -0.45
CA LEU A 292 17.31 -12.78 -1.18
C LEU A 292 18.47 -13.20 -0.27
N GLY A 293 18.22 -13.22 1.03
CA GLY A 293 19.19 -13.68 2.04
C GLY A 293 20.36 -12.73 2.26
N ARG A 294 21.41 -13.27 2.87
CA ARG A 294 22.67 -12.56 3.10
C ARG A 294 23.32 -12.15 1.79
N GLY A 295 23.78 -10.89 1.71
CA GLY A 295 24.50 -10.42 0.54
C GLY A 295 23.65 -10.20 -0.70
N GLY A 296 22.33 -10.35 -0.61
CA GLY A 296 21.40 -9.96 -1.67
C GLY A 296 21.26 -8.45 -1.76
N TYR A 297 20.95 -7.95 -2.97
CA TYR A 297 20.74 -6.53 -3.24
C TYR A 297 19.42 -6.34 -4.01
N PRO A 298 18.30 -6.11 -3.28
CA PRO A 298 17.01 -5.83 -3.91
C PRO A 298 17.08 -4.60 -4.82
N ALA A 299 16.42 -4.70 -5.97
CA ALA A 299 16.38 -3.62 -6.94
C ALA A 299 14.93 -3.31 -7.35
N THR A 300 14.57 -2.03 -7.42
CA THR A 300 13.22 -1.59 -7.80
C THR A 300 12.78 -2.10 -9.18
N LYS A 301 13.73 -2.28 -10.11
CA LYS A 301 13.47 -2.82 -11.44
C LYS A 301 13.00 -4.28 -11.40
N ALA A 302 13.48 -5.08 -10.43
CA ALA A 302 13.16 -6.50 -10.31
C ALA A 302 11.72 -6.77 -9.81
N VAL A 303 11.12 -5.78 -9.14
CA VAL A 303 9.77 -5.87 -8.55
C VAL A 303 8.73 -5.04 -9.30
N ARG A 304 9.14 -4.26 -10.30
CA ARG A 304 8.27 -3.34 -11.03
C ARG A 304 7.08 -4.06 -11.66
N GLY A 305 5.87 -3.54 -11.44
CA GLY A 305 4.61 -4.07 -11.95
C GLY A 305 4.15 -5.37 -11.27
N SER A 306 4.82 -5.79 -10.20
CA SER A 306 4.51 -7.01 -9.46
C SER A 306 4.12 -6.73 -8.01
N ASN A 307 3.46 -7.71 -7.38
CA ASN A 307 3.13 -7.67 -5.95
C ASN A 307 4.24 -8.23 -5.06
N PHE A 308 5.45 -8.40 -5.59
CA PHE A 308 6.57 -8.90 -4.81
C PHE A 308 7.23 -7.82 -3.94
N CYS A 309 7.69 -8.26 -2.77
CA CYS A 309 8.60 -7.55 -1.90
C CYS A 309 9.90 -8.36 -1.82
N ASP A 310 11.00 -7.81 -2.33
CA ASP A 310 12.33 -8.41 -2.23
C ASP A 310 13.03 -7.89 -0.98
N ILE A 311 13.50 -8.79 -0.12
CA ILE A 311 14.15 -8.44 1.14
C ILE A 311 15.52 -9.13 1.24
N ALA A 312 16.53 -8.33 1.66
CA ALA A 312 17.86 -8.83 2.01
C ALA A 312 18.34 -8.15 3.28
N TRP A 313 19.26 -8.79 3.97
CA TRP A 313 19.85 -8.26 5.21
C TRP A 313 21.35 -8.51 5.30
N HIS A 314 22.03 -7.58 5.98
CA HIS A 314 23.47 -7.60 6.20
C HIS A 314 23.72 -7.20 7.64
N ILE A 315 24.61 -7.91 8.35
CA ILE A 315 25.09 -7.48 9.65
C ILE A 315 26.44 -6.79 9.46
N ASP A 316 26.54 -5.55 9.92
CA ASP A 316 27.82 -4.86 10.08
C ASP A 316 28.35 -5.16 11.49
N GLU A 317 29.27 -6.10 11.58
CA GLU A 317 29.84 -6.56 12.84
C GLU A 317 30.58 -5.46 13.61
N ARG A 318 31.17 -4.50 12.90
CA ARG A 318 31.91 -3.39 13.53
C ARG A 318 30.99 -2.45 14.30
N THR A 319 29.78 -2.26 13.80
CA THR A 319 28.80 -1.32 14.38
C THR A 319 27.69 -2.04 15.15
N ARG A 320 27.68 -3.37 15.10
CA ARG A 320 26.62 -4.23 15.63
C ARG A 320 25.24 -3.80 15.12
N ARG A 321 25.17 -3.40 13.84
CA ARG A 321 23.92 -3.03 13.18
C ARG A 321 23.52 -4.04 12.13
N VAL A 322 22.22 -4.31 12.05
CA VAL A 322 21.63 -4.95 10.89
C VAL A 322 21.19 -3.86 9.92
N VAL A 323 21.51 -4.06 8.65
CA VAL A 323 21.04 -3.25 7.52
C VAL A 323 20.11 -4.12 6.70
N VAL A 324 18.83 -3.76 6.65
CA VAL A 324 17.80 -4.49 5.90
C VAL A 324 17.41 -3.66 4.69
N LEU A 325 17.45 -4.29 3.52
CA LEU A 325 17.07 -3.72 2.25
C LEU A 325 15.74 -4.31 1.82
N SER A 326 14.80 -3.46 1.39
CA SER A 326 13.50 -3.90 0.88
C SER A 326 13.14 -3.14 -0.39
N ALA A 327 12.74 -3.85 -1.44
CA ALA A 327 12.29 -3.25 -2.69
C ALA A 327 10.87 -3.70 -3.04
N ILE A 328 10.02 -2.76 -3.43
CA ILE A 328 8.65 -3.00 -3.90
C ILE A 328 8.29 -2.12 -5.09
N ASP A 329 7.24 -2.47 -5.83
CA ASP A 329 6.52 -1.50 -6.67
C ASP A 329 5.55 -0.70 -5.79
N ASN A 330 5.71 0.62 -5.74
CA ASN A 330 4.92 1.49 -4.87
C ASN A 330 3.42 1.56 -5.22
N LEU A 331 3.05 1.29 -6.47
CA LEU A 331 1.64 1.29 -6.90
C LEU A 331 1.01 -0.11 -6.82
N VAL A 332 1.79 -1.18 -6.93
CA VAL A 332 1.29 -2.56 -6.79
C VAL A 332 1.40 -2.98 -5.32
N LYS A 333 2.53 -3.56 -4.89
CA LYS A 333 2.72 -4.03 -3.50
C LYS A 333 2.50 -2.94 -2.46
N GLY A 334 2.87 -1.71 -2.78
CA GLY A 334 2.72 -0.57 -1.88
C GLY A 334 1.31 0.04 -1.85
N THR A 335 0.36 -0.40 -2.71
CA THR A 335 -0.96 0.25 -2.80
C THR A 335 -2.05 -0.72 -3.25
N ALA A 336 -2.10 -1.11 -4.53
CA ALA A 336 -3.24 -1.78 -5.16
C ALA A 336 -3.14 -3.32 -5.17
N GLY A 337 -1.99 -3.87 -4.95
CA GLY A 337 -1.69 -5.30 -5.06
C GLY A 337 -1.94 -6.18 -3.85
#